data_b1c8e09c057ed71481d40abb4d889097
#
_entry.id   b1c8e09c057ed71481d40abb4d889097
#
_cell.length_a   1.000
_cell.length_b   1.000
_cell.length_c   1.000
_cell.angle_alpha   90.00
_cell.angle_beta   90.00
_cell.angle_gamma   90.00
#
_symmetry.space_group_name_H-M   'P 1'
#
loop_
_entity.id
_entity.type
_entity.pdbx_description
1 polymer ?
#
loop_
_entity_poly.entity_id
_entity_poly.type
_entity_poly.pdbx_seq_one_letter_code
_entity_poly.pdbx_strand_id
1 'polypeptide(L)'
;MIKRAKNILYLLNSLYVINKQSFVFSFFKNLFNALVSFVNIIGIGIVIDALEKRKSFDYTIIMIIIFVLSNLIIVIIREILQLIDNNITRKLSNLMQIDYSTDAVNIDFHYVQDNTILNLRRKSITGHPLWGLTSEIGSLLYYLFQFIGVIYIFSILSPIFIVIILLTSCLSIFMIFKNKKNNFEFNNEKVQEDRKIDHLYTVMTDYKYSKEIRINNAQSFVTNKYTNLFNKQLIKIKKLFKKNLGLLLVSNFITVIQTIVMYFYFSYMVFNKQITIAEYTVLLGATTLLVSLLLGAFENIGQINNISKAVDFYKEYKELVRQNSTINDSKKLQHIQLDYSDYVIKFDNVSFNYPNNSFSLKNINLEIRKGVSIGVVGLNGSGKTTFVKLLTRLYDPTEGEITLNGINIKQIPYDQYIKKIGIVLQDYSLFAFSLKENIILDNGYDETRFNDSIYKSGLSEKVKSLNNGIETSIYKNIDKNGIEFSGGEGQKVALARAIYKESELLVLDEPTSAMDPIAEYQLFSNMAKLAENKATIFISHRLSSTKNCNKIIVFSNGEIVENGTHEELLNKKGLYYELFISQAKYYKNKGIVVNE
;
A
#
# COMPACT_ATOMS: atom_id res chain seq x y z
N MET A 1 -13.58 5.62 26.63
CA MET A 1 -12.45 4.83 27.14
C MET A 1 -12.51 3.35 26.72
N ILE A 2 -13.59 2.64 26.96
CA ILE A 2 -13.71 1.19 26.69
C ILE A 2 -13.38 0.83 25.23
N LYS A 3 -13.89 1.56 24.23
CA LYS A 3 -13.59 1.31 22.80
C LYS A 3 -12.09 1.40 22.51
N ARG A 4 -11.40 2.39 23.09
CA ARG A 4 -9.94 2.58 22.89
C ARG A 4 -9.13 1.45 23.51
N ALA A 5 -9.49 1.00 24.72
CA ALA A 5 -8.85 -0.15 25.34
C ALA A 5 -9.03 -1.43 24.49
N LYS A 6 -10.24 -1.66 23.96
CA LYS A 6 -10.50 -2.79 23.03
C LYS A 6 -9.64 -2.72 21.76
N ASN A 7 -9.43 -1.53 21.20
CA ASN A 7 -8.56 -1.35 20.03
C ASN A 7 -7.09 -1.65 20.34
N ILE A 8 -6.60 -1.19 21.51
CA ILE A 8 -5.23 -1.48 21.94
C ILE A 8 -5.07 -2.99 22.15
N LEU A 9 -5.99 -3.65 22.87
CA LEU A 9 -5.95 -5.11 23.08
C LEU A 9 -6.01 -5.89 21.77
N TYR A 10 -6.86 -5.48 20.82
CA TYR A 10 -6.92 -6.09 19.50
C TYR A 10 -5.58 -6.02 18.78
N LEU A 11 -4.95 -4.83 18.76
CA LEU A 11 -3.67 -4.64 18.09
C LEU A 11 -2.54 -5.39 18.80
N LEU A 12 -2.53 -5.38 20.14
CA LEU A 12 -1.56 -6.16 20.93
C LEU A 12 -1.64 -7.65 20.63
N ASN A 13 -2.86 -8.18 20.57
CA ASN A 13 -3.05 -9.59 20.25
C ASN A 13 -2.55 -9.92 18.84
N SER A 14 -2.84 -9.08 17.84
CA SER A 14 -2.32 -9.28 16.49
C SER A 14 -0.79 -9.19 16.41
N LEU A 15 -0.18 -8.21 17.06
CA LEU A 15 1.28 -8.07 17.13
C LEU A 15 1.95 -9.23 17.91
N TYR A 16 1.31 -9.71 18.98
CA TYR A 16 1.78 -10.86 19.76
C TYR A 16 1.78 -12.15 18.93
N VAL A 17 0.74 -12.38 18.13
CA VAL A 17 0.66 -13.52 17.21
C VAL A 17 1.78 -13.47 16.16
N ILE A 18 2.08 -12.25 15.65
CA ILE A 18 3.14 -12.08 14.65
C ILE A 18 4.52 -12.31 15.27
N ASN A 19 4.80 -11.75 16.45
CA ASN A 19 6.11 -11.91 17.10
C ASN A 19 6.07 -11.71 18.63
N LYS A 20 6.07 -12.82 19.37
CA LYS A 20 6.09 -12.81 20.86
C LYS A 20 7.37 -12.22 21.44
N GLN A 21 8.50 -12.37 20.74
CA GLN A 21 9.81 -11.94 21.25
C GLN A 21 9.91 -10.42 21.39
N SER A 22 9.15 -9.65 20.56
CA SER A 22 9.15 -8.19 20.64
C SER A 22 8.80 -7.66 22.03
N PHE A 23 7.86 -8.31 22.72
CA PHE A 23 7.43 -7.90 24.06
C PHE A 23 8.50 -8.18 25.12
N VAL A 24 9.18 -9.33 25.02
CA VAL A 24 10.23 -9.72 25.95
C VAL A 24 11.46 -8.80 25.85
N PHE A 25 11.95 -8.58 24.62
CA PHE A 25 13.10 -7.70 24.42
C PHE A 25 12.80 -6.25 24.74
N SER A 26 11.62 -5.76 24.39
CA SER A 26 11.17 -4.41 24.78
C SER A 26 11.09 -4.24 26.29
N PHE A 27 10.62 -5.25 27.03
CA PHE A 27 10.59 -5.22 28.50
C PHE A 27 11.99 -5.08 29.10
N PHE A 28 12.92 -5.97 28.74
CA PHE A 28 14.29 -5.93 29.31
C PHE A 28 15.04 -4.65 28.89
N LYS A 29 14.93 -4.23 27.64
CA LYS A 29 15.52 -2.98 27.18
C LYS A 29 15.09 -1.80 28.06
N ASN A 30 13.78 -1.68 28.33
CA ASN A 30 13.24 -0.57 29.10
C ASN A 30 13.55 -0.65 30.60
N LEU A 31 13.70 -1.86 31.13
CA LEU A 31 14.21 -2.07 32.49
C LEU A 31 15.66 -1.56 32.61
N PHE A 32 16.55 -1.95 31.68
CA PHE A 32 17.95 -1.49 31.70
C PHE A 32 18.06 0.02 31.43
N ASN A 33 17.20 0.60 30.59
CA ASN A 33 17.11 2.04 30.41
C ASN A 33 16.77 2.78 31.71
N ALA A 34 15.86 2.24 32.51
CA ALA A 34 15.52 2.83 33.81
C ALA A 34 16.68 2.72 34.79
N LEU A 35 17.38 1.59 34.82
CA LEU A 35 18.54 1.38 35.70
C LEU A 35 19.68 2.38 35.44
N VAL A 36 19.98 2.72 34.18
CA VAL A 36 21.00 3.76 33.85
C VAL A 36 20.70 5.07 34.57
N SER A 37 19.45 5.52 34.61
CA SER A 37 19.06 6.78 35.26
C SER A 37 19.32 6.75 36.76
N PHE A 38 19.02 5.63 37.44
CA PHE A 38 19.23 5.47 38.88
C PHE A 38 20.70 5.33 39.23
N VAL A 39 21.47 4.54 38.48
CA VAL A 39 22.91 4.42 38.70
C VAL A 39 23.59 5.79 38.63
N ASN A 40 23.20 6.64 37.66
CA ASN A 40 23.74 7.99 37.54
C ASN A 40 23.41 8.87 38.75
N ILE A 41 22.15 8.86 39.21
CA ILE A 41 21.72 9.72 40.35
C ILE A 41 22.35 9.25 41.65
N ILE A 42 22.24 7.96 41.95
CA ILE A 42 22.72 7.38 43.21
C ILE A 42 24.25 7.33 43.25
N GLY A 43 24.89 6.98 42.13
CA GLY A 43 26.35 6.89 42.03
C GLY A 43 27.05 8.22 42.29
N ILE A 44 26.52 9.32 41.73
CA ILE A 44 27.03 10.67 42.03
C ILE A 44 26.84 10.99 43.50
N GLY A 45 25.69 10.67 44.10
CA GLY A 45 25.41 10.88 45.53
C GLY A 45 26.42 10.14 46.43
N ILE A 46 26.74 8.85 46.13
CA ILE A 46 27.71 8.06 46.90
C ILE A 46 29.12 8.67 46.84
N VAL A 47 29.52 9.17 45.67
CA VAL A 47 30.85 9.81 45.50
C VAL A 47 30.90 11.11 46.34
N ILE A 48 29.87 11.91 46.30
CA ILE A 48 29.79 13.16 47.06
C ILE A 48 29.79 12.88 48.57
N ASP A 49 29.05 11.86 49.04
CA ASP A 49 29.01 11.45 50.45
C ASP A 49 30.40 11.03 50.95
N ALA A 50 31.16 10.30 50.09
CA ALA A 50 32.54 9.91 50.43
C ALA A 50 33.46 11.12 50.58
N LEU A 51 33.31 12.15 49.76
CA LEU A 51 34.07 13.41 49.85
C LEU A 51 33.64 14.26 51.08
N GLU A 52 32.38 14.36 51.34
CA GLU A 52 31.82 15.12 52.48
C GLU A 52 32.29 14.51 53.80
N LYS A 53 32.29 13.18 53.93
CA LYS A 53 32.76 12.43 55.08
C LYS A 53 34.29 12.32 55.16
N ARG A 54 35.03 12.98 54.28
CA ARG A 54 36.51 12.96 54.22
C ARG A 54 37.10 11.54 54.26
N LYS A 55 36.52 10.60 53.52
CA LYS A 55 37.05 9.25 53.38
C LYS A 55 38.43 9.29 52.70
N SER A 56 39.23 8.20 52.81
CA SER A 56 40.53 8.14 52.18
C SER A 56 40.44 8.31 50.65
N PHE A 57 41.48 8.84 50.05
CA PHE A 57 41.56 9.04 48.61
C PHE A 57 41.35 7.73 47.81
N ASP A 58 41.98 6.63 48.28
CA ASP A 58 41.84 5.32 47.70
C ASP A 58 40.39 4.79 47.73
N TYR A 59 39.68 4.98 48.87
CA TYR A 59 38.27 4.64 48.96
C TYR A 59 37.41 5.39 47.92
N THR A 60 37.64 6.69 47.78
CA THR A 60 36.89 7.52 46.83
C THR A 60 37.16 7.09 45.39
N ILE A 61 38.42 6.80 45.02
CA ILE A 61 38.78 6.29 43.69
C ILE A 61 38.07 4.96 43.43
N ILE A 62 38.11 4.01 44.36
CA ILE A 62 37.44 2.72 44.23
C ILE A 62 35.94 2.91 43.95
N MET A 63 35.27 3.80 44.70
CA MET A 63 33.85 4.09 44.50
C MET A 63 33.54 4.70 43.10
N ILE A 64 34.40 5.59 42.61
CA ILE A 64 34.29 6.13 41.25
C ILE A 64 34.47 5.01 40.22
N ILE A 65 35.45 4.14 40.37
CA ILE A 65 35.68 3.02 39.46
C ILE A 65 34.48 2.07 39.42
N ILE A 66 33.94 1.70 40.58
CA ILE A 66 32.76 0.84 40.68
C ILE A 66 31.56 1.51 39.98
N PHE A 67 31.34 2.79 40.21
CA PHE A 67 30.25 3.57 39.56
C PHE A 67 30.40 3.57 38.03
N VAL A 68 31.61 3.88 37.54
CA VAL A 68 31.85 3.94 36.09
C VAL A 68 31.70 2.56 35.44
N LEU A 69 32.29 1.51 36.06
CA LEU A 69 32.17 0.15 35.53
C LEU A 69 30.74 -0.39 35.54
N SER A 70 29.98 -0.15 36.61
CA SER A 70 28.56 -0.54 36.69
C SER A 70 27.72 0.15 35.63
N ASN A 71 27.95 1.45 35.43
CA ASN A 71 27.28 2.22 34.39
C ASN A 71 27.62 1.70 32.98
N LEU A 72 28.91 1.43 32.72
CA LEU A 72 29.38 0.90 31.44
C LEU A 72 28.70 -0.43 31.12
N ILE A 73 28.67 -1.38 32.07
CA ILE A 73 28.04 -2.69 31.89
C ILE A 73 26.57 -2.56 31.55
N ILE A 74 25.84 -1.74 32.30
CA ILE A 74 24.39 -1.53 32.09
C ILE A 74 24.13 -0.87 30.72
N VAL A 75 24.95 0.10 30.33
CA VAL A 75 24.84 0.76 29.02
C VAL A 75 25.11 -0.21 27.87
N ILE A 76 26.14 -1.07 27.99
CA ILE A 76 26.46 -2.08 26.96
C ILE A 76 25.27 -3.05 26.79
N ILE A 77 24.74 -3.58 27.89
CA ILE A 77 23.56 -4.47 27.84
C ILE A 77 22.38 -3.77 27.20
N ARG A 78 22.12 -2.53 27.58
CA ARG A 78 21.05 -1.69 27.00
C ARG A 78 21.22 -1.55 25.49
N GLU A 79 22.40 -1.21 24.99
CA GLU A 79 22.66 -1.03 23.56
C GLU A 79 22.47 -2.34 22.77
N ILE A 80 22.92 -3.47 23.31
CA ILE A 80 22.70 -4.79 22.69
C ILE A 80 21.18 -5.06 22.57
N LEU A 81 20.43 -4.86 23.65
CA LEU A 81 18.98 -5.05 23.66
C LEU A 81 18.27 -4.09 22.70
N GLN A 82 18.76 -2.84 22.59
CA GLN A 82 18.23 -1.84 21.63
C GLN A 82 18.43 -2.27 20.17
N LEU A 83 19.59 -2.84 19.82
CA LEU A 83 19.85 -3.34 18.47
C LEU A 83 18.92 -4.52 18.12
N ILE A 84 18.71 -5.43 19.07
CA ILE A 84 17.77 -6.55 18.89
C ILE A 84 16.33 -6.04 18.70
N ASP A 85 15.88 -5.13 19.56
CA ASP A 85 14.53 -4.55 19.51
C ASP A 85 14.28 -3.79 18.18
N ASN A 86 15.27 -3.05 17.68
CA ASN A 86 15.21 -2.37 16.39
C ASN A 86 15.03 -3.34 15.22
N ASN A 87 15.75 -4.47 15.23
CA ASN A 87 15.62 -5.48 14.18
C ASN A 87 14.23 -6.14 14.21
N ILE A 88 13.72 -6.44 15.40
CA ILE A 88 12.39 -7.01 15.58
C ILE A 88 11.31 -6.03 15.11
N THR A 89 11.44 -4.75 15.47
CA THR A 89 10.49 -3.70 15.05
C THR A 89 10.47 -3.52 13.54
N ARG A 90 11.64 -3.57 12.87
CA ARG A 90 11.72 -3.56 11.39
C ARG A 90 10.98 -4.76 10.78
N LYS A 91 11.18 -5.96 11.34
CA LYS A 91 10.48 -7.16 10.88
C LYS A 91 8.97 -7.01 11.01
N LEU A 92 8.47 -6.51 12.14
CA LEU A 92 7.05 -6.22 12.34
C LEU A 92 6.52 -5.21 11.32
N SER A 93 7.26 -4.13 11.08
CA SER A 93 6.92 -3.12 10.07
C SER A 93 6.76 -3.74 8.68
N ASN A 94 7.72 -4.55 8.26
CA ASN A 94 7.71 -5.21 6.95
C ASN A 94 6.52 -6.18 6.81
N LEU A 95 6.27 -6.99 7.84
CA LEU A 95 5.13 -7.94 7.83
C LEU A 95 3.78 -7.21 7.74
N MET A 96 3.63 -6.10 8.46
CA MET A 96 2.40 -5.28 8.34
C MET A 96 2.29 -4.60 6.98
N GLN A 97 3.40 -4.16 6.38
CA GLN A 97 3.39 -3.60 5.01
C GLN A 97 2.98 -4.66 3.98
N ILE A 98 3.45 -5.90 4.12
CA ILE A 98 3.03 -7.04 3.28
C ILE A 98 1.52 -7.26 3.43
N ASP A 99 1.01 -7.28 4.66
CA ASP A 99 -0.42 -7.46 4.94
C ASP A 99 -1.28 -6.37 4.25
N TYR A 100 -0.88 -5.08 4.39
CA TYR A 100 -1.55 -3.98 3.69
C TYR A 100 -1.47 -4.08 2.16
N SER A 101 -0.34 -4.52 1.63
CA SER A 101 -0.14 -4.65 0.20
C SER A 101 -0.97 -5.80 -0.36
N THR A 102 -1.05 -6.91 0.38
CA THR A 102 -1.90 -8.05 0.03
C THR A 102 -3.38 -7.66 -0.01
N ASP A 103 -3.84 -6.88 0.96
CA ASP A 103 -5.22 -6.35 0.96
C ASP A 103 -5.49 -5.46 -0.26
N ALA A 104 -4.52 -4.63 -0.63
CA ALA A 104 -4.67 -3.74 -1.78
C ALA A 104 -4.73 -4.48 -3.13
N VAL A 105 -4.12 -5.67 -3.21
CA VAL A 105 -4.20 -6.54 -4.40
C VAL A 105 -5.50 -7.35 -4.40
N ASN A 106 -6.00 -7.73 -3.23
CA ASN A 106 -7.17 -8.61 -3.11
C ASN A 106 -8.52 -7.89 -3.18
N ILE A 107 -8.57 -6.57 -3.00
CA ILE A 107 -9.81 -5.80 -3.10
C ILE A 107 -10.32 -5.78 -4.54
N ASP A 108 -11.65 -5.81 -4.74
CA ASP A 108 -12.25 -5.80 -6.06
C ASP A 108 -11.86 -4.56 -6.87
N PHE A 109 -11.70 -4.76 -8.18
CA PHE A 109 -11.12 -3.80 -9.10
C PHE A 109 -11.81 -2.41 -9.05
N HIS A 110 -13.13 -2.36 -8.91
CA HIS A 110 -13.84 -1.09 -8.90
C HIS A 110 -13.56 -0.22 -7.66
N TYR A 111 -13.10 -0.81 -6.56
CA TYR A 111 -12.70 -0.10 -5.34
C TYR A 111 -11.26 0.43 -5.38
N VAL A 112 -10.42 -0.10 -6.30
CA VAL A 112 -8.99 0.31 -6.39
C VAL A 112 -8.84 1.80 -6.64
N GLN A 113 -9.78 2.42 -7.37
CA GLN A 113 -9.77 3.85 -7.70
C GLN A 113 -10.69 4.69 -6.80
N ASP A 114 -11.42 4.08 -5.87
CA ASP A 114 -12.31 4.81 -4.98
C ASP A 114 -11.53 5.72 -4.01
N ASN A 115 -11.86 7.03 -4.07
CA ASN A 115 -11.18 8.03 -3.26
C ASN A 115 -11.38 7.84 -1.76
N THR A 116 -12.52 7.29 -1.33
CA THR A 116 -12.84 7.06 0.08
C THR A 116 -11.96 5.95 0.63
N ILE A 117 -11.84 4.85 -0.10
CA ILE A 117 -11.00 3.69 0.23
C ILE A 117 -9.52 4.04 0.22
N LEU A 118 -9.06 4.76 -0.81
CA LEU A 118 -7.67 5.24 -0.88
C LEU A 118 -7.32 6.16 0.30
N ASN A 119 -8.23 7.05 0.69
CA ASN A 119 -8.04 7.92 1.85
C ASN A 119 -8.05 7.13 3.15
N LEU A 120 -8.96 6.17 3.30
CA LEU A 120 -9.05 5.30 4.46
C LEU A 120 -7.79 4.46 4.65
N ARG A 121 -7.32 3.82 3.57
CA ARG A 121 -6.05 3.09 3.56
C ARG A 121 -4.90 3.98 4.01
N ARG A 122 -4.80 5.20 3.49
CA ARG A 122 -3.73 6.12 3.87
C ARG A 122 -3.83 6.53 5.33
N LYS A 123 -5.03 6.85 5.86
CA LYS A 123 -5.25 7.15 7.27
C LYS A 123 -4.85 6.02 8.21
N SER A 124 -4.99 4.77 7.77
CA SER A 124 -4.62 3.59 8.56
C SER A 124 -3.10 3.38 8.65
N ILE A 125 -2.32 3.90 7.68
CA ILE A 125 -0.87 3.69 7.59
C ILE A 125 -0.09 4.93 8.05
N THR A 126 -0.50 6.14 7.63
CA THR A 126 0.27 7.38 7.79
C THR A 126 0.01 8.06 9.13
N GLY A 127 1.09 8.54 9.75
CA GLY A 127 1.05 9.39 10.95
C GLY A 127 1.19 8.67 12.28
N HIS A 128 0.70 7.43 12.39
CA HIS A 128 0.82 6.62 13.62
C HIS A 128 0.98 5.15 13.23
N PRO A 129 2.22 4.69 12.99
CA PRO A 129 2.47 3.31 12.57
C PRO A 129 2.00 2.34 13.66
N LEU A 130 1.11 1.42 13.28
CA LEU A 130 0.50 0.47 14.21
C LEU A 130 1.54 -0.46 14.86
N TRP A 131 2.61 -0.79 14.13
CA TRP A 131 3.74 -1.59 14.66
C TRP A 131 4.53 -0.87 15.75
N GLY A 132 4.41 0.46 15.87
CA GLY A 132 5.03 1.24 16.95
C GLY A 132 4.39 1.01 18.32
N LEU A 133 3.23 0.35 18.42
CA LEU A 133 2.54 0.15 19.70
C LEU A 133 3.40 -0.63 20.71
N THR A 134 4.19 -1.61 20.26
CA THR A 134 5.07 -2.39 21.14
C THR A 134 6.14 -1.51 21.79
N SER A 135 6.74 -0.59 21.03
CA SER A 135 7.74 0.35 21.55
C SER A 135 7.10 1.38 22.50
N GLU A 136 5.88 1.85 22.20
CA GLU A 136 5.18 2.80 23.06
C GLU A 136 4.75 2.16 24.39
N ILE A 137 4.32 0.90 24.38
CA ILE A 137 4.04 0.16 25.63
C ILE A 137 5.33 -0.12 26.41
N GLY A 138 6.40 -0.48 25.72
CA GLY A 138 7.72 -0.63 26.33
C GLY A 138 8.16 0.68 27.04
N SER A 139 7.95 1.83 26.41
CA SER A 139 8.23 3.12 27.01
C SER A 139 7.37 3.40 28.25
N LEU A 140 6.11 2.97 28.30
CA LEU A 140 5.31 3.05 29.53
C LEU A 140 5.91 2.21 30.66
N LEU A 141 6.44 1.02 30.36
CA LEU A 141 7.13 0.21 31.36
C LEU A 141 8.39 0.91 31.88
N TYR A 142 9.16 1.55 31.01
CA TYR A 142 10.30 2.38 31.41
C TYR A 142 9.89 3.47 32.39
N TYR A 143 8.82 4.23 32.10
CA TYR A 143 8.32 5.27 33.00
C TYR A 143 7.80 4.70 34.30
N LEU A 144 7.18 3.52 34.29
CA LEU A 144 6.71 2.84 35.49
C LEU A 144 7.89 2.43 36.39
N PHE A 145 8.94 1.83 35.85
CA PHE A 145 10.14 1.48 36.60
C PHE A 145 10.82 2.72 37.19
N GLN A 146 10.92 3.79 36.41
CA GLN A 146 11.45 5.07 36.92
C GLN A 146 10.58 5.65 38.04
N PHE A 147 9.27 5.60 37.92
CA PHE A 147 8.35 6.11 38.92
C PHE A 147 8.50 5.38 40.26
N ILE A 148 8.61 4.05 40.22
CA ILE A 148 8.83 3.25 41.44
C ILE A 148 10.14 3.66 42.11
N GLY A 149 11.24 3.78 41.37
CA GLY A 149 12.53 4.16 41.95
C GLY A 149 12.57 5.59 42.49
N VAL A 150 11.92 6.54 41.82
CA VAL A 150 11.81 7.92 42.28
C VAL A 150 10.97 8.01 43.55
N ILE A 151 9.84 7.28 43.64
CA ILE A 151 9.04 7.20 44.85
C ILE A 151 9.89 6.68 46.03
N TYR A 152 10.70 5.63 45.78
CA TYR A 152 11.60 5.09 46.80
C TYR A 152 12.57 6.17 47.33
N ILE A 153 13.22 6.95 46.45
CA ILE A 153 14.13 8.04 46.86
C ILE A 153 13.39 9.09 47.70
N PHE A 154 12.24 9.55 47.25
CA PHE A 154 11.48 10.56 47.97
C PHE A 154 10.83 10.05 49.26
N SER A 155 10.47 8.77 49.37
CA SER A 155 9.89 8.19 50.56
C SER A 155 10.86 8.21 51.75
N ILE A 156 12.15 8.10 51.50
CA ILE A 156 13.21 8.14 52.52
C ILE A 156 13.43 9.58 53.00
N LEU A 157 13.35 10.58 52.09
CA LEU A 157 13.76 11.95 52.35
C LEU A 157 12.57 12.89 52.64
N SER A 158 11.55 12.91 51.77
CA SER A 158 10.34 13.71 52.00
C SER A 158 9.24 13.44 50.97
N PRO A 159 8.17 12.70 51.32
CA PRO A 159 7.13 12.32 50.37
C PRO A 159 6.23 13.48 49.90
N ILE A 160 6.19 14.60 50.61
CA ILE A 160 5.34 15.73 50.26
C ILE A 160 5.68 16.34 48.91
N PHE A 161 6.95 16.21 48.46
CA PHE A 161 7.39 16.77 47.19
C PHE A 161 6.79 16.04 45.97
N ILE A 162 6.48 14.74 46.10
CA ILE A 162 5.79 14.00 45.06
C ILE A 162 4.44 14.66 44.75
N VAL A 163 3.69 15.04 45.80
CA VAL A 163 2.38 15.68 45.66
C VAL A 163 2.50 17.04 44.97
N ILE A 164 3.46 17.87 45.41
CA ILE A 164 3.70 19.19 44.80
C ILE A 164 4.04 19.06 43.31
N ILE A 165 4.95 18.14 42.96
CA ILE A 165 5.36 17.93 41.56
C ILE A 165 4.20 17.40 40.72
N LEU A 166 3.38 16.50 41.25
CA LEU A 166 2.19 15.99 40.54
C LEU A 166 1.18 17.11 40.26
N LEU A 167 0.88 17.96 41.25
CA LEU A 167 -0.07 19.07 41.09
C LEU A 167 0.41 20.10 40.05
N THR A 168 1.68 20.51 40.13
CA THR A 168 2.24 21.50 39.20
C THR A 168 2.38 20.94 37.78
N SER A 169 2.63 19.63 37.61
CA SER A 169 2.72 19.00 36.30
C SER A 169 1.36 18.82 35.61
N CYS A 170 0.25 18.90 36.34
CA CYS A 170 -1.09 18.66 35.77
C CYS A 170 -1.43 19.60 34.60
N LEU A 171 -1.08 20.87 34.69
CA LEU A 171 -1.31 21.83 33.60
C LEU A 171 -0.44 21.55 32.37
N SER A 172 0.81 21.19 32.58
CA SER A 172 1.73 20.78 31.51
C SER A 172 1.23 19.55 30.78
N ILE A 173 0.73 18.56 31.49
CA ILE A 173 0.10 17.33 30.96
C ILE A 173 -1.09 17.68 30.05
N PHE A 174 -1.98 18.59 30.51
CA PHE A 174 -3.12 19.04 29.70
C PHE A 174 -2.66 19.67 28.38
N MET A 175 -1.60 20.49 28.39
CA MET A 175 -1.04 21.10 27.18
C MET A 175 -0.49 20.06 26.21
N ILE A 176 0.18 19.01 26.69
CA ILE A 176 0.69 17.89 25.89
C ILE A 176 -0.46 17.16 25.20
N PHE A 177 -1.52 16.81 25.92
CA PHE A 177 -2.68 16.15 25.31
C PHE A 177 -3.34 16.99 24.21
N LYS A 178 -3.46 18.31 24.44
CA LYS A 178 -4.02 19.24 23.45
C LYS A 178 -3.15 19.31 22.19
N ASN A 179 -1.82 19.36 22.36
CA ASN A 179 -0.86 19.33 21.26
C ASN A 179 -0.99 18.02 20.43
N LYS A 180 -0.99 16.85 21.09
CA LYS A 180 -1.14 15.56 20.42
C LYS A 180 -2.48 15.43 19.67
N LYS A 181 -3.58 15.96 20.24
CA LYS A 181 -4.88 16.00 19.58
C LYS A 181 -4.83 16.86 18.31
N ASN A 182 -4.27 18.09 18.39
CA ASN A 182 -4.13 18.98 17.23
C ASN A 182 -3.35 18.32 16.09
N ASN A 183 -2.23 17.66 16.40
CA ASN A 183 -1.40 16.98 15.41
C ASN A 183 -2.15 15.81 14.74
N PHE A 184 -2.91 15.03 15.51
CA PHE A 184 -3.69 13.92 14.96
C PHE A 184 -4.79 14.42 14.01
N GLU A 185 -5.55 15.43 14.40
CA GLU A 185 -6.60 16.03 13.56
C GLU A 185 -6.02 16.57 12.26
N PHE A 186 -4.94 17.34 12.35
CA PHE A 186 -4.24 17.87 11.18
C PHE A 186 -3.74 16.78 10.24
N ASN A 187 -3.14 15.71 10.75
CA ASN A 187 -2.63 14.61 9.93
C ASN A 187 -3.76 13.89 9.15
N ASN A 188 -4.95 13.80 9.74
CA ASN A 188 -6.10 13.22 9.04
C ASN A 188 -6.71 14.16 7.98
N GLU A 189 -6.74 15.47 8.24
CA GLU A 189 -7.28 16.46 7.30
C GLU A 189 -6.42 16.61 6.05
N LYS A 190 -5.09 16.52 6.18
CA LYS A 190 -4.17 16.73 5.06
C LYS A 190 -4.05 15.55 4.07
N VAL A 191 -4.60 14.37 4.39
CA VAL A 191 -4.42 13.13 3.61
C VAL A 191 -4.72 13.31 2.11
N GLN A 192 -5.80 14.02 1.78
CA GLN A 192 -6.16 14.26 0.38
C GLN A 192 -5.18 15.22 -0.33
N GLU A 193 -4.67 16.23 0.40
CA GLU A 193 -3.66 17.17 -0.14
C GLU A 193 -2.32 16.47 -0.35
N ASP A 194 -1.89 15.64 0.61
CA ASP A 194 -0.69 14.82 0.49
C ASP A 194 -0.73 13.94 -0.75
N ARG A 195 -1.87 13.29 -1.05
CA ARG A 195 -2.02 12.47 -2.27
C ARG A 195 -1.83 13.28 -3.55
N LYS A 196 -2.34 14.53 -3.60
CA LYS A 196 -2.15 15.41 -4.76
C LYS A 196 -0.69 15.83 -4.92
N ILE A 197 -0.01 16.11 -3.82
CA ILE A 197 1.41 16.47 -3.81
C ILE A 197 2.26 15.28 -4.26
N ASP A 198 2.00 14.07 -3.73
CA ASP A 198 2.72 12.85 -4.12
C ASP A 198 2.50 12.53 -5.60
N HIS A 199 1.27 12.71 -6.12
CA HIS A 199 1.01 12.52 -7.55
C HIS A 199 1.82 13.49 -8.41
N LEU A 200 1.86 14.78 -8.05
CA LEU A 200 2.68 15.76 -8.77
C LEU A 200 4.17 15.46 -8.65
N TYR A 201 4.64 14.99 -7.49
CA TYR A 201 6.00 14.52 -7.31
C TYR A 201 6.31 13.36 -8.28
N THR A 202 5.42 12.37 -8.37
CA THR A 202 5.56 11.26 -9.34
C THR A 202 5.59 11.78 -10.78
N VAL A 203 4.72 12.71 -11.16
CA VAL A 203 4.73 13.33 -12.49
C VAL A 203 6.07 14.02 -12.79
N MET A 204 6.72 14.62 -11.80
CA MET A 204 8.01 15.31 -11.97
C MET A 204 9.21 14.35 -12.03
N THR A 205 9.12 13.19 -11.39
CA THR A 205 10.27 12.28 -11.18
C THR A 205 10.20 11.01 -12.01
N ASP A 206 9.01 10.55 -12.42
CA ASP A 206 8.85 9.36 -13.24
C ASP A 206 9.16 9.67 -14.71
N TYR A 207 10.06 8.88 -15.31
CA TYR A 207 10.48 9.04 -16.72
C TYR A 207 9.30 8.94 -17.71
N LYS A 208 8.23 8.24 -17.34
CA LYS A 208 7.02 8.09 -18.15
C LYS A 208 6.44 9.43 -18.59
N TYR A 209 6.50 10.44 -17.72
CA TYR A 209 5.97 11.79 -18.00
C TYR A 209 7.01 12.73 -18.61
N SER A 210 8.28 12.33 -18.61
CA SER A 210 9.41 13.18 -18.98
C SER A 210 9.33 13.72 -20.43
N LYS A 211 8.84 12.90 -21.37
CA LYS A 211 8.65 13.27 -22.78
C LYS A 211 7.59 14.37 -22.91
N GLU A 212 6.41 14.17 -22.32
CA GLU A 212 5.29 15.10 -22.37
C GLU A 212 5.66 16.46 -21.75
N ILE A 213 6.34 16.43 -20.60
CA ILE A 213 6.79 17.66 -19.93
C ILE A 213 7.73 18.44 -20.82
N ARG A 214 8.68 17.79 -21.50
CA ARG A 214 9.70 18.45 -22.34
C ARG A 214 9.14 18.95 -23.66
N ILE A 215 8.36 18.14 -24.38
CA ILE A 215 7.77 18.51 -25.67
C ILE A 215 6.83 19.71 -25.52
N ASN A 216 6.05 19.74 -24.44
CA ASN A 216 5.11 20.82 -24.18
C ASN A 216 5.70 21.99 -23.39
N ASN A 217 7.04 21.98 -23.14
CA ASN A 217 7.71 22.99 -22.32
C ASN A 217 7.00 23.26 -20.98
N ALA A 218 6.51 22.18 -20.35
CA ALA A 218 5.63 22.25 -19.19
C ALA A 218 6.37 22.22 -17.84
N GLN A 219 7.72 22.33 -17.82
CA GLN A 219 8.53 22.23 -16.59
C GLN A 219 8.09 23.27 -15.55
N SER A 220 8.02 24.54 -15.97
CA SER A 220 7.61 25.64 -15.10
C SER A 220 6.18 25.50 -14.61
N PHE A 221 5.27 25.04 -15.47
CA PHE A 221 3.87 24.82 -15.11
C PHE A 221 3.72 23.76 -14.02
N VAL A 222 4.35 22.59 -14.20
CA VAL A 222 4.25 21.48 -13.23
C VAL A 222 4.91 21.85 -11.92
N THR A 223 6.13 22.46 -11.99
CA THR A 223 6.87 22.93 -10.81
C THR A 223 6.08 23.98 -10.04
N ASN A 224 5.50 24.97 -10.72
CA ASN A 224 4.69 26.00 -10.06
C ASN A 224 3.44 25.41 -9.41
N LYS A 225 2.80 24.43 -10.06
CA LYS A 225 1.63 23.75 -9.49
C LYS A 225 1.97 22.97 -8.23
N TYR A 226 3.10 22.24 -8.25
CA TYR A 226 3.63 21.54 -7.07
C TYR A 226 3.97 22.54 -5.95
N THR A 227 4.73 23.59 -6.25
CA THR A 227 5.15 24.60 -5.29
C THR A 227 3.96 25.34 -4.67
N ASN A 228 2.94 25.66 -5.47
CA ASN A 228 1.75 26.31 -4.98
C ASN A 228 0.95 25.43 -4.00
N LEU A 229 0.78 24.13 -4.30
CA LEU A 229 0.15 23.20 -3.37
C LEU A 229 0.97 23.00 -2.10
N PHE A 230 2.28 22.84 -2.26
CA PHE A 230 3.20 22.70 -1.13
C PHE A 230 3.20 23.94 -0.22
N ASN A 231 3.23 25.16 -0.81
CA ASN A 231 3.15 26.41 -0.07
C ASN A 231 1.82 26.57 0.69
N LYS A 232 0.69 26.16 0.09
CA LYS A 232 -0.61 26.14 0.80
C LYS A 232 -0.55 25.21 2.02
N GLN A 233 0.06 24.03 1.86
CA GLN A 233 0.24 23.10 2.97
C GLN A 233 1.19 23.66 4.02
N LEU A 234 2.30 24.31 3.63
CA LEU A 234 3.24 24.98 4.55
C LEU A 234 2.56 26.06 5.40
N ILE A 235 1.63 26.82 4.83
CA ILE A 235 0.86 27.83 5.60
C ILE A 235 0.04 27.15 6.71
N LYS A 236 -0.60 26.03 6.39
CA LYS A 236 -1.37 25.24 7.38
C LYS A 236 -0.45 24.66 8.47
N ILE A 237 0.70 24.11 8.08
CA ILE A 237 1.72 23.59 8.99
C ILE A 237 2.24 24.71 9.91
N LYS A 238 2.57 25.88 9.35
CA LYS A 238 3.01 27.05 10.14
C LYS A 238 1.95 27.49 11.16
N LYS A 239 0.67 27.47 10.78
CA LYS A 239 -0.44 27.80 11.70
C LYS A 239 -0.54 26.78 12.84
N LEU A 240 -0.46 25.48 12.53
CA LEU A 240 -0.42 24.41 13.52
C LEU A 240 0.79 24.55 14.45
N PHE A 241 1.98 24.77 13.86
CA PHE A 241 3.21 24.97 14.61
C PHE A 241 3.12 26.14 15.59
N LYS A 242 2.64 27.32 15.17
CA LYS A 242 2.44 28.47 16.06
C LYS A 242 1.49 28.14 17.20
N LYS A 243 0.37 27.44 16.93
CA LYS A 243 -0.59 27.02 17.96
C LYS A 243 0.04 26.06 18.97
N ASN A 244 0.81 25.09 18.48
CA ASN A 244 1.47 24.08 19.31
C ASN A 244 2.68 24.65 20.05
N LEU A 245 3.44 25.58 19.44
CA LEU A 245 4.55 26.28 20.08
C LEU A 245 4.08 27.02 21.33
N GLY A 246 2.95 27.74 21.27
CA GLY A 246 2.39 28.39 22.44
C GLY A 246 2.10 27.42 23.59
N LEU A 247 1.52 26.25 23.29
CA LEU A 247 1.26 25.22 24.31
C LEU A 247 2.57 24.67 24.91
N LEU A 248 3.60 24.44 24.08
CA LEU A 248 4.90 23.93 24.52
C LEU A 248 5.65 24.96 25.38
N LEU A 249 5.67 26.22 24.96
CA LEU A 249 6.33 27.30 25.75
C LEU A 249 5.70 27.45 27.14
N VAL A 250 4.37 27.45 27.25
CA VAL A 250 3.68 27.51 28.54
C VAL A 250 4.04 26.27 29.38
N SER A 251 4.01 25.08 28.82
CA SER A 251 4.38 23.86 29.53
C SER A 251 5.83 23.92 30.05
N ASN A 252 6.79 24.30 29.19
CA ASN A 252 8.20 24.39 29.58
C ASN A 252 8.43 25.48 30.64
N PHE A 253 7.76 26.62 30.53
CA PHE A 253 7.87 27.70 31.50
C PHE A 253 7.43 27.23 32.91
N ILE A 254 6.33 26.50 32.99
CA ILE A 254 5.85 25.91 34.25
C ILE A 254 6.88 24.95 34.84
N THR A 255 7.48 24.08 34.00
CA THR A 255 8.49 23.12 34.47
C THR A 255 9.77 23.82 34.97
N VAL A 256 10.20 24.88 34.30
CA VAL A 256 11.36 25.68 34.75
C VAL A 256 11.09 26.35 36.11
N ILE A 257 9.94 27.00 36.28
CA ILE A 257 9.57 27.61 37.59
C ILE A 257 9.56 26.54 38.67
N GLN A 258 8.92 25.40 38.41
CA GLN A 258 8.86 24.27 39.34
C GLN A 258 10.26 23.83 39.77
N THR A 259 11.17 23.66 38.81
CA THR A 259 12.55 23.24 39.09
C THR A 259 13.31 24.27 39.92
N ILE A 260 13.16 25.56 39.62
CA ILE A 260 13.77 26.66 40.37
C ILE A 260 13.28 26.65 41.85
N VAL A 261 11.97 26.55 42.07
CA VAL A 261 11.39 26.49 43.41
C VAL A 261 11.95 25.33 44.23
N MET A 262 12.08 24.15 43.59
CA MET A 262 12.64 22.97 44.27
C MET A 262 14.12 23.16 44.63
N TYR A 263 14.90 23.79 43.75
CA TYR A 263 16.32 24.06 44.00
C TYR A 263 16.49 25.01 45.19
N PHE A 264 15.73 26.08 45.25
CA PHE A 264 15.76 27.00 46.40
C PHE A 264 15.38 26.29 47.70
N TYR A 265 14.33 25.46 47.67
CA TYR A 265 13.86 24.78 48.87
C TYR A 265 14.90 23.76 49.39
N PHE A 266 15.47 22.94 48.51
CA PHE A 266 16.50 21.99 48.95
C PHE A 266 17.78 22.69 49.40
N SER A 267 18.17 23.81 48.81
CA SER A 267 19.28 24.65 49.30
C SER A 267 19.02 25.18 50.71
N TYR A 268 17.78 25.59 50.98
CA TYR A 268 17.36 25.99 52.33
C TYR A 268 17.47 24.84 53.33
N MET A 269 17.09 23.61 52.95
CA MET A 269 17.23 22.44 53.82
C MET A 269 18.71 22.10 54.11
N VAL A 270 19.61 22.23 53.13
CA VAL A 270 21.07 22.07 53.35
C VAL A 270 21.60 23.12 54.34
N PHE A 271 21.22 24.38 54.12
CA PHE A 271 21.64 25.48 55.00
C PHE A 271 21.24 25.24 56.46
N ASN A 272 20.02 24.72 56.68
CA ASN A 272 19.51 24.35 57.98
C ASN A 272 20.01 22.99 58.51
N LYS A 273 20.97 22.35 57.80
CA LYS A 273 21.54 21.05 58.17
C LYS A 273 20.50 19.92 58.31
N GLN A 274 19.38 20.03 57.60
CA GLN A 274 18.33 19.00 57.58
C GLN A 274 18.68 17.85 56.60
N ILE A 275 19.45 18.16 55.58
CA ILE A 275 19.95 17.18 54.61
C ILE A 275 21.43 17.44 54.32
N THR A 276 22.16 16.41 53.90
CA THR A 276 23.55 16.49 53.46
C THR A 276 23.67 17.02 52.03
N ILE A 277 24.88 17.41 51.60
CA ILE A 277 25.15 17.81 50.20
C ILE A 277 24.95 16.63 49.27
N ALA A 278 25.29 15.43 49.70
CA ALA A 278 25.05 14.20 48.93
C ALA A 278 23.54 13.98 48.70
N GLU A 279 22.72 14.07 49.73
CA GLU A 279 21.25 13.94 49.62
C GLU A 279 20.64 15.06 48.78
N TYR A 280 21.11 16.29 48.88
CA TYR A 280 20.73 17.39 48.01
C TYR A 280 20.93 17.06 46.55
N THR A 281 22.07 16.51 46.19
CA THR A 281 22.39 16.14 44.80
C THR A 281 21.47 15.04 44.29
N VAL A 282 21.19 14.02 45.09
CA VAL A 282 20.25 12.92 44.76
C VAL A 282 18.84 13.48 44.58
N LEU A 283 18.36 14.38 45.46
CA LEU A 283 17.04 14.99 45.37
C LEU A 283 16.87 15.85 44.09
N LEU A 284 17.90 16.62 43.72
CA LEU A 284 17.90 17.39 42.48
C LEU A 284 17.77 16.47 41.25
N GLY A 285 18.57 15.41 41.24
CA GLY A 285 18.51 14.40 40.18
C GLY A 285 17.13 13.71 40.11
N ALA A 286 16.58 13.32 41.27
CA ALA A 286 15.27 12.68 41.35
C ALA A 286 14.13 13.64 40.94
N THR A 287 14.24 14.93 41.26
CA THR A 287 13.25 15.94 40.84
C THR A 287 13.21 16.11 39.34
N THR A 288 14.38 16.29 38.70
CA THR A 288 14.46 16.42 37.24
C THR A 288 13.98 15.15 36.54
N LEU A 289 14.31 13.98 37.10
CA LEU A 289 13.85 12.69 36.59
C LEU A 289 12.33 12.56 36.71
N LEU A 290 11.71 12.94 37.85
CA LEU A 290 10.26 12.85 38.07
C LEU A 290 9.49 13.76 37.11
N VAL A 291 9.96 14.98 36.87
CA VAL A 291 9.34 15.90 35.92
C VAL A 291 9.39 15.33 34.50
N SER A 292 10.56 14.89 34.05
CA SER A 292 10.73 14.34 32.72
C SER A 292 9.91 13.05 32.52
N LEU A 293 9.84 12.20 33.52
CA LEU A 293 9.03 10.99 33.58
C LEU A 293 7.55 11.28 33.40
N LEU A 294 7.00 12.23 34.16
CA LEU A 294 5.59 12.60 34.05
C LEU A 294 5.26 13.13 32.66
N LEU A 295 6.04 14.09 32.16
CA LEU A 295 5.82 14.63 30.82
C LEU A 295 5.94 13.56 29.73
N GLY A 296 6.98 12.72 29.79
CA GLY A 296 7.21 11.64 28.85
C GLY A 296 6.12 10.55 28.89
N ALA A 297 5.71 10.11 30.08
CA ALA A 297 4.64 9.11 30.24
C ALA A 297 3.32 9.59 29.64
N PHE A 298 2.94 10.84 29.91
CA PHE A 298 1.71 11.39 29.35
C PHE A 298 1.80 11.69 27.85
N GLU A 299 2.98 12.07 27.36
CA GLU A 299 3.22 12.17 25.92
C GLU A 299 3.04 10.81 25.23
N ASN A 300 3.58 9.76 25.81
CA ASN A 300 3.49 8.39 25.35
C ASN A 300 2.04 7.86 25.37
N ILE A 301 1.29 8.11 26.46
CA ILE A 301 -0.15 7.81 26.53
C ILE A 301 -0.91 8.54 25.41
N GLY A 302 -0.53 9.78 25.10
CA GLY A 302 -1.07 10.53 23.97
C GLY A 302 -0.82 9.85 22.62
N GLN A 303 0.38 9.29 22.40
CA GLN A 303 0.71 8.52 21.21
C GLN A 303 -0.10 7.22 21.11
N ILE A 304 -0.16 6.45 22.20
CA ILE A 304 -0.97 5.22 22.27
C ILE A 304 -2.44 5.52 21.96
N ASN A 305 -2.98 6.62 22.47
CA ASN A 305 -4.33 7.05 22.17
C ASN A 305 -4.53 7.38 20.67
N ASN A 306 -3.54 7.98 20.01
CA ASN A 306 -3.59 8.27 18.58
C ASN A 306 -3.46 7.00 17.74
N ILE A 307 -2.59 6.05 18.13
CA ILE A 307 -2.52 4.72 17.52
C ILE A 307 -3.86 4.01 17.66
N SER A 308 -4.49 4.06 18.84
CA SER A 308 -5.82 3.45 19.06
C SER A 308 -6.92 4.02 18.14
N LYS A 309 -6.84 5.31 17.78
CA LYS A 309 -7.75 5.90 16.79
C LYS A 309 -7.41 5.44 15.36
N ALA A 310 -6.13 5.29 15.03
CA ALA A 310 -5.70 4.76 13.73
C ALA A 310 -6.15 3.31 13.53
N VAL A 311 -6.26 2.52 14.61
CA VAL A 311 -6.84 1.16 14.58
C VAL A 311 -8.30 1.16 14.12
N ASP A 312 -9.09 2.19 14.40
CA ASP A 312 -10.46 2.27 13.87
C ASP A 312 -10.43 2.33 12.33
N PHE A 313 -9.56 3.16 11.73
CA PHE A 313 -9.39 3.23 10.28
C PHE A 313 -8.85 1.91 9.69
N TYR A 314 -7.93 1.27 10.40
CA TYR A 314 -7.39 -0.04 10.00
C TYR A 314 -8.48 -1.11 9.98
N LYS A 315 -9.29 -1.21 11.03
CA LYS A 315 -10.40 -2.16 11.09
C LYS A 315 -11.45 -1.90 10.01
N GLU A 316 -11.80 -0.65 9.78
CA GLU A 316 -12.74 -0.24 8.75
C GLU A 316 -12.21 -0.63 7.35
N TYR A 317 -10.93 -0.37 7.09
CA TYR A 317 -10.28 -0.77 5.85
C TYR A 317 -10.28 -2.30 5.67
N LYS A 318 -9.86 -3.05 6.70
CA LYS A 318 -9.87 -4.53 6.68
C LYS A 318 -11.27 -5.10 6.46
N GLU A 319 -12.28 -4.52 7.09
CA GLU A 319 -13.67 -4.96 6.92
C GLU A 319 -14.17 -4.67 5.50
N LEU A 320 -13.85 -3.50 4.93
CA LEU A 320 -14.15 -3.19 3.54
C LEU A 320 -13.49 -4.18 2.57
N VAL A 321 -12.21 -4.49 2.77
CA VAL A 321 -11.52 -5.49 1.94
C VAL A 321 -12.17 -6.87 2.11
N ARG A 322 -12.53 -7.25 3.33
CA ARG A 322 -13.18 -8.54 3.61
C ARG A 322 -14.54 -8.68 2.94
N GLN A 323 -15.34 -7.60 2.93
CA GLN A 323 -16.68 -7.58 2.35
C GLN A 323 -16.67 -7.44 0.82
N ASN A 324 -15.60 -6.86 0.27
CA ASN A 324 -15.51 -6.47 -1.13
C ASN A 324 -14.27 -7.09 -1.80
N SER A 325 -14.06 -8.36 -1.60
CA SER A 325 -12.98 -9.11 -2.23
C SER A 325 -13.53 -10.44 -2.79
N THR A 326 -13.82 -10.40 -4.08
CA THR A 326 -14.20 -11.61 -4.84
C THR A 326 -13.16 -12.72 -4.70
N ILE A 327 -11.87 -12.36 -4.63
CA ILE A 327 -10.77 -13.32 -4.42
C ILE A 327 -10.86 -13.99 -3.04
N ASN A 328 -11.15 -13.24 -1.98
CA ASN A 328 -11.29 -13.80 -0.63
C ASN A 328 -12.56 -14.63 -0.47
N ASP A 329 -13.66 -14.23 -1.09
CA ASP A 329 -14.91 -14.98 -1.06
C ASP A 329 -14.80 -16.26 -1.87
N SER A 330 -14.11 -16.24 -3.00
CA SER A 330 -13.88 -17.42 -3.82
C SER A 330 -13.07 -18.51 -3.09
N LYS A 331 -12.17 -18.14 -2.18
CA LYS A 331 -11.44 -19.12 -1.34
C LYS A 331 -12.34 -19.92 -0.39
N LYS A 332 -13.56 -19.45 -0.14
CA LYS A 332 -14.58 -20.15 0.67
C LYS A 332 -15.42 -21.09 -0.18
N LEU A 333 -15.43 -20.90 -1.50
CA LEU A 333 -16.15 -21.76 -2.43
C LEU A 333 -15.36 -23.05 -2.66
N GLN A 334 -16.05 -24.18 -2.73
CA GLN A 334 -15.41 -25.42 -3.13
C GLN A 334 -15.13 -25.40 -4.63
N HIS A 335 -14.00 -25.99 -5.04
CA HIS A 335 -13.72 -26.21 -6.45
C HIS A 335 -14.80 -27.05 -7.10
N ILE A 336 -15.37 -26.54 -8.18
CA ILE A 336 -16.45 -27.20 -8.92
C ILE A 336 -15.79 -28.01 -10.04
N GLN A 337 -16.21 -29.28 -10.19
CA GLN A 337 -15.79 -30.07 -11.34
C GLN A 337 -16.54 -29.58 -12.58
N LEU A 338 -15.83 -28.79 -13.41
CA LEU A 338 -16.36 -28.26 -14.67
C LEU A 338 -15.88 -29.15 -15.82
N ASP A 339 -16.81 -29.55 -16.67
CA ASP A 339 -16.45 -30.18 -17.95
C ASP A 339 -16.11 -29.07 -18.95
N TYR A 340 -14.88 -29.07 -19.43
CA TYR A 340 -14.38 -28.10 -20.41
C TYR A 340 -14.43 -28.64 -21.84
N SER A 341 -14.96 -29.83 -22.07
CA SER A 341 -15.17 -30.40 -23.44
C SER A 341 -16.17 -29.54 -24.22
N ASP A 342 -17.25 -29.11 -23.56
CA ASP A 342 -18.24 -28.16 -24.08
C ASP A 342 -18.18 -26.85 -23.29
N TYR A 343 -17.21 -25.98 -23.62
CA TYR A 343 -17.02 -24.70 -22.96
C TYR A 343 -17.99 -23.66 -23.54
N VAL A 344 -18.98 -23.28 -22.74
CA VAL A 344 -20.01 -22.30 -23.12
C VAL A 344 -20.15 -21.22 -22.07
N ILE A 345 -19.88 -19.96 -22.45
CA ILE A 345 -20.23 -18.80 -21.64
C ILE A 345 -21.49 -18.15 -22.23
N LYS A 346 -22.49 -17.92 -21.37
CA LYS A 346 -23.76 -17.28 -21.76
C LYS A 346 -23.99 -16.03 -20.95
N PHE A 347 -24.27 -14.94 -21.62
CA PHE A 347 -24.85 -13.70 -21.08
C PHE A 347 -26.37 -13.80 -21.25
N ASP A 348 -27.12 -13.69 -20.16
CA ASP A 348 -28.58 -13.75 -20.16
C ASP A 348 -29.16 -12.47 -19.57
N ASN A 349 -29.71 -11.62 -20.44
CA ASN A 349 -30.30 -10.31 -20.10
C ASN A 349 -29.38 -9.43 -19.25
N VAL A 350 -28.08 -9.46 -19.52
CA VAL A 350 -27.06 -8.77 -18.71
C VAL A 350 -27.10 -7.27 -18.93
N SER A 351 -27.36 -6.54 -17.82
CA SER A 351 -27.23 -5.09 -17.77
C SER A 351 -26.18 -4.69 -16.72
N PHE A 352 -25.52 -3.56 -16.95
CA PHE A 352 -24.50 -3.03 -16.05
C PHE A 352 -24.45 -1.51 -16.07
N ASN A 353 -24.41 -0.90 -14.87
CA ASN A 353 -24.24 0.54 -14.68
C ASN A 353 -22.99 0.80 -13.81
N TYR A 354 -22.14 1.72 -14.26
CA TYR A 354 -21.06 2.22 -13.40
C TYR A 354 -21.65 3.03 -12.22
N PRO A 355 -21.01 3.04 -11.03
CA PRO A 355 -21.51 3.77 -9.86
C PRO A 355 -21.79 5.25 -10.11
N ASN A 356 -21.10 5.88 -11.05
CA ASN A 356 -21.25 7.30 -11.41
C ASN A 356 -22.27 7.55 -12.53
N ASN A 357 -23.07 6.56 -12.92
CA ASN A 357 -24.08 6.62 -13.99
C ASN A 357 -23.54 7.19 -15.33
N SER A 358 -22.24 7.08 -15.58
CA SER A 358 -21.60 7.66 -16.77
C SER A 358 -21.83 6.85 -18.05
N PHE A 359 -22.15 5.56 -17.91
CA PHE A 359 -22.39 4.65 -19.04
C PHE A 359 -23.05 3.35 -18.54
N SER A 360 -23.88 2.73 -19.37
CA SER A 360 -24.56 1.45 -19.10
C SER A 360 -24.44 0.47 -20.26
N LEU A 361 -24.34 -0.82 -19.95
CA LEU A 361 -24.70 -1.90 -20.85
C LEU A 361 -26.15 -2.30 -20.57
N LYS A 362 -26.91 -2.61 -21.62
CA LYS A 362 -28.33 -2.91 -21.51
C LYS A 362 -28.66 -4.21 -22.22
N ASN A 363 -29.28 -5.12 -21.49
CA ASN A 363 -29.92 -6.32 -22.02
C ASN A 363 -29.04 -7.14 -22.99
N ILE A 364 -27.77 -7.36 -22.63
CA ILE A 364 -26.83 -8.14 -23.43
C ILE A 364 -27.23 -9.61 -23.38
N ASN A 365 -27.49 -10.18 -24.56
CA ASN A 365 -27.75 -11.59 -24.75
C ASN A 365 -26.73 -12.14 -25.75
N LEU A 366 -25.83 -12.99 -25.29
CA LEU A 366 -24.73 -13.53 -26.11
C LEU A 366 -24.30 -14.90 -25.59
N GLU A 367 -24.00 -15.79 -26.52
CA GLU A 367 -23.42 -17.09 -26.25
C GLU A 367 -22.06 -17.21 -26.93
N ILE A 368 -21.04 -17.63 -26.17
CA ILE A 368 -19.65 -17.82 -26.59
C ILE A 368 -19.34 -19.29 -26.42
N ARG A 369 -19.07 -20.00 -27.52
CA ARG A 369 -18.80 -21.45 -27.56
C ARG A 369 -17.38 -21.76 -27.94
N LYS A 370 -16.87 -22.88 -27.45
CA LYS A 370 -15.58 -23.46 -27.88
C LYS A 370 -15.55 -23.67 -29.41
N GLY A 371 -14.41 -23.36 -30.04
CA GLY A 371 -14.25 -23.45 -31.48
C GLY A 371 -14.91 -22.31 -32.27
N VAL A 372 -15.54 -21.36 -31.64
CA VAL A 372 -16.19 -20.22 -32.31
C VAL A 372 -15.37 -18.94 -32.07
N SER A 373 -15.05 -18.24 -33.17
CA SER A 373 -14.46 -16.90 -33.12
C SER A 373 -15.53 -15.83 -33.27
N ILE A 374 -15.55 -14.88 -32.34
CA ILE A 374 -16.49 -13.76 -32.31
C ILE A 374 -15.74 -12.44 -32.51
N GLY A 375 -16.08 -11.71 -33.56
CA GLY A 375 -15.63 -10.34 -33.78
C GLY A 375 -16.53 -9.35 -33.04
N VAL A 376 -15.97 -8.48 -32.22
CA VAL A 376 -16.69 -7.43 -31.49
C VAL A 376 -16.31 -6.08 -32.08
N VAL A 377 -17.28 -5.40 -32.68
CA VAL A 377 -17.07 -4.13 -33.36
C VAL A 377 -18.02 -3.05 -32.84
N GLY A 378 -17.72 -1.78 -33.09
CA GLY A 378 -18.53 -0.64 -32.68
C GLY A 378 -17.69 0.62 -32.46
N LEU A 379 -18.33 1.77 -32.38
CA LEU A 379 -17.69 3.05 -32.14
C LEU A 379 -17.03 3.11 -30.73
N ASN A 380 -16.16 4.11 -30.52
CA ASN A 380 -15.61 4.38 -29.19
C ASN A 380 -16.75 4.70 -28.22
N GLY A 381 -16.67 4.14 -27.00
CA GLY A 381 -17.71 4.30 -26.00
C GLY A 381 -18.97 3.45 -26.19
N SER A 382 -19.01 2.54 -27.18
CA SER A 382 -20.18 1.69 -27.42
C SER A 382 -20.41 0.59 -26.38
N GLY A 383 -19.41 0.28 -25.51
CA GLY A 383 -19.53 -0.72 -24.44
C GLY A 383 -18.59 -1.91 -24.52
N LYS A 384 -17.74 -2.01 -25.56
CA LYS A 384 -16.83 -3.14 -25.77
C LYS A 384 -15.91 -3.45 -24.58
N THR A 385 -15.25 -2.44 -24.04
CA THR A 385 -14.37 -2.58 -22.88
C THR A 385 -15.14 -2.96 -21.60
N THR A 386 -16.37 -2.45 -21.45
CA THR A 386 -17.27 -2.81 -20.33
C THR A 386 -17.69 -4.28 -20.43
N PHE A 387 -18.01 -4.75 -21.64
CA PHE A 387 -18.29 -6.16 -21.91
C PHE A 387 -17.12 -7.05 -21.50
N VAL A 388 -15.88 -6.69 -21.85
CA VAL A 388 -14.67 -7.43 -21.43
C VAL A 388 -14.52 -7.46 -19.92
N LYS A 389 -14.75 -6.35 -19.26
CA LYS A 389 -14.65 -6.27 -17.78
C LYS A 389 -15.67 -7.17 -17.08
N LEU A 390 -16.88 -7.30 -17.61
CA LEU A 390 -17.89 -8.24 -17.10
C LEU A 390 -17.50 -9.69 -17.40
N LEU A 391 -17.04 -9.98 -18.62
CA LEU A 391 -16.58 -11.29 -19.02
C LEU A 391 -15.41 -11.79 -18.17
N THR A 392 -14.51 -10.90 -17.76
CA THR A 392 -13.38 -11.25 -16.89
C THR A 392 -13.69 -11.16 -15.40
N ARG A 393 -14.94 -10.87 -15.05
CA ARG A 393 -15.40 -10.70 -13.66
C ARG A 393 -14.59 -9.64 -12.88
N LEU A 394 -14.08 -8.60 -13.58
CA LEU A 394 -13.56 -7.39 -12.95
C LEU A 394 -14.69 -6.52 -12.41
N TYR A 395 -15.89 -6.67 -12.97
CA TYR A 395 -17.15 -6.11 -12.52
C TYR A 395 -18.23 -7.20 -12.59
N ASP A 396 -19.20 -7.11 -11.69
CA ASP A 396 -20.38 -7.95 -11.72
C ASP A 396 -21.55 -7.25 -12.43
N PRO A 397 -22.43 -7.96 -13.13
CA PRO A 397 -23.64 -7.39 -13.71
C PRO A 397 -24.56 -6.84 -12.62
N THR A 398 -25.28 -5.73 -12.95
CA THR A 398 -26.33 -5.16 -12.08
C THR A 398 -27.66 -5.89 -12.24
N GLU A 399 -27.91 -6.42 -13.44
CA GLU A 399 -29.10 -7.25 -13.75
C GLU A 399 -28.71 -8.37 -14.70
N GLY A 400 -29.50 -9.45 -14.70
CA GLY A 400 -29.19 -10.65 -15.46
C GLY A 400 -28.06 -11.47 -14.86
N GLU A 401 -27.59 -12.46 -15.60
CA GLU A 401 -26.48 -13.31 -15.14
C GLU A 401 -25.55 -13.74 -16.28
N ILE A 402 -24.32 -14.07 -15.90
CA ILE A 402 -23.33 -14.68 -16.78
C ILE A 402 -23.07 -16.07 -16.26
N THR A 403 -23.19 -17.08 -17.12
CA THR A 403 -22.99 -18.48 -16.76
C THR A 403 -21.85 -19.11 -17.56
N LEU A 404 -21.15 -20.05 -16.93
CA LEU A 404 -20.21 -20.97 -17.60
C LEU A 404 -20.79 -22.39 -17.46
N ASN A 405 -21.11 -23.01 -18.61
CA ASN A 405 -21.75 -24.31 -18.67
C ASN A 405 -22.99 -24.42 -17.79
N GLY A 406 -23.82 -23.36 -17.77
CA GLY A 406 -25.06 -23.27 -16.97
C GLY A 406 -24.86 -22.91 -15.51
N ILE A 407 -23.62 -22.80 -15.02
CA ILE A 407 -23.32 -22.39 -13.64
C ILE A 407 -23.01 -20.90 -13.63
N ASN A 408 -23.69 -20.13 -12.75
CA ASN A 408 -23.40 -18.69 -12.59
C ASN A 408 -21.93 -18.49 -12.18
N ILE A 409 -21.20 -17.62 -12.91
CA ILE A 409 -19.76 -17.40 -12.69
C ILE A 409 -19.46 -16.89 -11.28
N LYS A 410 -20.41 -16.28 -10.57
CA LYS A 410 -20.28 -15.87 -9.17
C LYS A 410 -20.15 -17.06 -8.21
N GLN A 411 -20.67 -18.21 -8.58
CA GLN A 411 -20.61 -19.44 -7.78
C GLN A 411 -19.32 -20.24 -8.03
N ILE A 412 -18.56 -19.90 -9.06
CA ILE A 412 -17.28 -20.53 -9.39
C ILE A 412 -16.16 -19.78 -8.66
N PRO A 413 -15.19 -20.46 -8.00
CA PRO A 413 -14.00 -19.81 -7.48
C PRO A 413 -13.32 -18.93 -8.52
N TYR A 414 -12.96 -17.67 -8.14
CA TYR A 414 -12.42 -16.69 -9.09
C TYR A 414 -11.16 -17.18 -9.80
N ASP A 415 -10.25 -17.81 -9.07
CA ASP A 415 -9.02 -18.39 -9.59
C ASP A 415 -9.28 -19.53 -10.57
N GLN A 416 -10.30 -20.37 -10.31
CA GLN A 416 -10.74 -21.44 -11.22
C GLN A 416 -11.31 -20.85 -12.51
N TYR A 417 -12.16 -19.82 -12.41
CA TYR A 417 -12.76 -19.16 -13.56
C TYR A 417 -11.73 -18.44 -14.43
N ILE A 418 -10.94 -17.57 -13.80
CA ILE A 418 -10.01 -16.70 -14.53
C ILE A 418 -8.83 -17.46 -15.13
N LYS A 419 -8.43 -18.62 -14.54
CA LYS A 419 -7.42 -19.51 -15.15
C LYS A 419 -7.79 -19.98 -16.55
N LYS A 420 -9.07 -20.06 -16.86
CA LYS A 420 -9.57 -20.52 -18.18
C LYS A 420 -9.77 -19.41 -19.20
N ILE A 421 -9.41 -18.17 -18.86
CA ILE A 421 -9.48 -17.02 -19.75
C ILE A 421 -8.08 -16.46 -19.99
N GLY A 422 -7.58 -16.53 -21.21
CA GLY A 422 -6.41 -15.79 -21.67
C GLY A 422 -6.85 -14.43 -22.21
N ILE A 423 -6.21 -13.35 -21.80
CA ILE A 423 -6.61 -12.01 -22.21
C ILE A 423 -5.41 -11.13 -22.55
N VAL A 424 -5.55 -10.36 -23.63
CA VAL A 424 -4.70 -9.21 -23.96
C VAL A 424 -5.58 -7.98 -23.89
N LEU A 425 -5.32 -7.09 -22.95
CA LEU A 425 -6.01 -5.81 -22.80
C LEU A 425 -5.37 -4.73 -23.67
N GLN A 426 -6.14 -3.74 -24.08
CA GLN A 426 -5.64 -2.57 -24.83
C GLN A 426 -4.57 -1.81 -24.03
N ASP A 427 -4.78 -1.65 -22.71
CA ASP A 427 -3.89 -0.99 -21.77
C ASP A 427 -3.05 -1.98 -20.94
N TYR A 428 -2.51 -3.02 -21.62
CA TYR A 428 -1.68 -4.01 -20.96
C TYR A 428 -0.48 -3.37 -20.24
N SER A 429 -0.04 -4.02 -19.16
CA SER A 429 1.16 -3.62 -18.42
C SER A 429 2.19 -4.74 -18.36
N LEU A 430 3.45 -4.36 -18.51
CA LEU A 430 4.59 -5.22 -18.23
C LEU A 430 5.13 -4.88 -16.84
N PHE A 431 5.66 -5.90 -16.17
CA PHE A 431 6.28 -5.75 -14.86
C PHE A 431 7.80 -5.64 -14.99
N ALA A 432 8.45 -4.97 -14.04
CA ALA A 432 9.91 -4.89 -13.95
C ALA A 432 10.52 -6.23 -13.49
N PHE A 433 10.21 -7.28 -14.22
CA PHE A 433 10.68 -8.66 -14.04
C PHE A 433 11.39 -9.12 -15.31
N SER A 434 11.92 -10.35 -15.34
CA SER A 434 12.45 -10.95 -16.56
C SER A 434 11.33 -11.14 -17.60
N LEU A 435 11.71 -11.31 -18.87
CA LEU A 435 10.76 -11.65 -19.94
C LEU A 435 10.00 -12.95 -19.61
N LYS A 436 10.72 -13.95 -19.10
CA LYS A 436 10.16 -15.23 -18.66
C LYS A 436 9.09 -15.04 -17.59
N GLU A 437 9.41 -14.31 -16.52
CA GLU A 437 8.45 -14.04 -15.44
C GLU A 437 7.24 -13.23 -15.91
N ASN A 438 7.42 -12.30 -16.86
CA ASN A 438 6.32 -11.55 -17.46
C ASN A 438 5.34 -12.40 -18.26
N ILE A 439 5.78 -13.52 -18.81
CA ILE A 439 4.93 -14.44 -19.57
C ILE A 439 4.25 -15.45 -18.65
N ILE A 440 4.98 -16.01 -17.70
CA ILE A 440 4.50 -17.09 -16.83
C ILE A 440 3.52 -16.58 -15.78
N LEU A 441 3.87 -15.53 -15.05
CA LEU A 441 3.13 -14.96 -13.91
C LEU A 441 2.63 -16.01 -12.90
N ASP A 442 3.33 -17.15 -12.80
CA ASP A 442 3.04 -18.26 -11.89
C ASP A 442 4.37 -18.88 -11.40
N ASN A 443 4.31 -19.74 -10.41
CA ASN A 443 5.48 -20.45 -9.87
C ASN A 443 5.87 -21.68 -10.72
N GLY A 444 4.99 -22.13 -11.62
CA GLY A 444 5.23 -23.28 -12.51
C GLY A 444 5.84 -22.87 -13.84
N TYR A 445 6.91 -23.56 -14.29
CA TYR A 445 7.52 -23.37 -15.60
C TYR A 445 7.40 -24.66 -16.43
N ASP A 446 6.75 -24.54 -17.58
CA ASP A 446 6.69 -25.57 -18.63
C ASP A 446 7.41 -25.03 -19.86
N GLU A 447 8.56 -25.61 -20.17
CA GLU A 447 9.43 -25.16 -21.25
C GLU A 447 8.78 -25.33 -22.63
N THR A 448 8.09 -26.43 -22.85
CA THR A 448 7.45 -26.72 -24.17
C THR A 448 6.37 -25.68 -24.45
N ARG A 449 5.50 -25.45 -23.47
CA ARG A 449 4.43 -24.47 -23.56
C ARG A 449 4.96 -23.04 -23.66
N PHE A 450 6.04 -22.73 -22.93
CA PHE A 450 6.70 -21.44 -23.01
C PHE A 450 7.23 -21.15 -24.40
N ASN A 451 7.98 -22.10 -24.98
CA ASN A 451 8.53 -21.99 -26.34
C ASN A 451 7.42 -21.88 -27.41
N ASP A 452 6.34 -22.63 -27.28
CA ASP A 452 5.15 -22.50 -28.13
C ASP A 452 4.53 -21.10 -28.03
N SER A 453 4.41 -20.55 -26.83
CA SER A 453 3.89 -19.19 -26.62
C SER A 453 4.76 -18.10 -27.22
N ILE A 454 6.08 -18.22 -27.14
CA ILE A 454 7.08 -17.34 -27.78
C ILE A 454 6.93 -17.40 -29.29
N TYR A 455 6.81 -18.61 -29.85
CA TYR A 455 6.68 -18.80 -31.28
C TYR A 455 5.37 -18.21 -31.81
N LYS A 456 4.25 -18.56 -31.23
CA LYS A 456 2.91 -18.13 -31.66
C LYS A 456 2.68 -16.63 -31.48
N SER A 457 3.31 -16.00 -30.50
CA SER A 457 3.26 -14.54 -30.30
C SER A 457 4.17 -13.75 -31.23
N GLY A 458 5.07 -14.41 -31.96
CA GLY A 458 6.05 -13.78 -32.86
C GLY A 458 7.19 -13.08 -32.09
N LEU A 459 7.56 -13.59 -30.93
CA LEU A 459 8.68 -13.09 -30.12
C LEU A 459 10.02 -13.76 -30.39
N SER A 460 10.05 -14.87 -31.18
CA SER A 460 11.22 -15.73 -31.37
C SER A 460 12.47 -14.95 -31.78
N GLU A 461 12.38 -14.08 -32.79
CA GLU A 461 13.53 -13.30 -33.28
C GLU A 461 13.99 -12.27 -32.23
N LYS A 462 13.05 -11.66 -31.51
CA LYS A 462 13.39 -10.73 -30.42
C LYS A 462 14.16 -11.46 -29.32
N VAL A 463 13.68 -12.61 -28.86
CA VAL A 463 14.33 -13.41 -27.81
C VAL A 463 15.76 -13.80 -28.21
N LYS A 464 15.98 -14.21 -29.47
CA LYS A 464 17.32 -14.51 -29.98
C LYS A 464 18.26 -13.30 -29.98
N SER A 465 17.73 -12.10 -30.16
CA SER A 465 18.51 -10.87 -30.19
C SER A 465 18.89 -10.35 -28.79
N LEU A 466 18.33 -10.91 -27.71
CA LEU A 466 18.60 -10.51 -26.34
C LEU A 466 19.85 -11.20 -25.78
N ASN A 467 20.77 -10.44 -25.19
CA ASN A 467 22.01 -10.98 -24.61
C ASN A 467 21.78 -12.07 -23.57
N ASN A 468 20.74 -11.91 -22.73
CA ASN A 468 20.37 -12.87 -21.69
C ASN A 468 19.12 -13.67 -22.05
N GLY A 469 18.70 -13.66 -23.35
CA GLY A 469 17.51 -14.40 -23.80
C GLY A 469 16.29 -14.08 -22.95
N ILE A 470 15.61 -15.15 -22.50
CA ILE A 470 14.36 -15.06 -21.71
C ILE A 470 14.54 -14.51 -20.29
N GLU A 471 15.76 -14.53 -19.74
CA GLU A 471 16.07 -13.98 -18.41
C GLU A 471 16.40 -12.48 -18.47
N THR A 472 16.26 -11.83 -19.62
CA THR A 472 16.46 -10.40 -19.76
C THR A 472 15.40 -9.63 -18.97
N SER A 473 15.84 -8.76 -18.07
CA SER A 473 14.96 -7.88 -17.28
C SER A 473 14.30 -6.81 -18.16
N ILE A 474 13.05 -6.47 -17.84
CA ILE A 474 12.31 -5.38 -18.48
C ILE A 474 12.51 -4.11 -17.66
N TYR A 475 12.65 -2.97 -18.36
CA TYR A 475 12.90 -1.62 -17.84
C TYR A 475 14.33 -1.36 -17.30
N LYS A 476 15.06 -0.54 -18.08
CA LYS A 476 16.44 -0.09 -17.78
C LYS A 476 16.57 0.76 -16.52
N ASN A 477 15.50 1.42 -16.11
CA ASN A 477 15.47 2.26 -14.91
C ASN A 477 15.46 1.44 -13.61
N ILE A 478 15.16 0.15 -13.68
CA ILE A 478 15.17 -0.77 -12.54
C ILE A 478 16.43 -1.66 -12.58
N ASP A 479 16.77 -2.21 -13.74
CA ASP A 479 17.96 -3.03 -13.95
C ASP A 479 18.84 -2.41 -15.05
N LYS A 480 20.13 -2.18 -14.76
CA LYS A 480 21.09 -1.61 -15.73
C LYS A 480 21.21 -2.42 -17.02
N ASN A 481 21.04 -3.75 -16.94
CA ASN A 481 21.05 -4.66 -18.06
C ASN A 481 19.66 -4.87 -18.67
N GLY A 482 18.64 -4.21 -18.12
CA GLY A 482 17.27 -4.28 -18.60
C GLY A 482 17.10 -3.62 -19.97
N ILE A 483 16.01 -3.97 -20.63
CA ILE A 483 15.65 -3.40 -21.94
C ILE A 483 14.30 -2.70 -21.89
N GLU A 484 14.10 -1.78 -22.84
CA GLU A 484 12.78 -1.20 -23.12
C GLU A 484 12.22 -1.89 -24.36
N PHE A 485 11.04 -2.47 -24.25
CA PHE A 485 10.30 -2.98 -25.42
C PHE A 485 9.59 -1.84 -26.14
N SER A 486 9.55 -1.91 -27.48
CA SER A 486 8.64 -1.07 -28.26
C SER A 486 7.18 -1.44 -27.95
N GLY A 487 6.22 -0.57 -28.28
CA GLY A 487 4.80 -0.85 -28.06
C GLY A 487 4.35 -2.17 -28.67
N GLY A 488 4.77 -2.46 -29.93
CA GLY A 488 4.44 -3.71 -30.60
C GLY A 488 5.12 -4.94 -29.98
N GLU A 489 6.39 -4.83 -29.55
CA GLU A 489 7.07 -5.92 -28.83
C GLU A 489 6.43 -6.20 -27.47
N GLY A 490 6.09 -5.15 -26.72
CA GLY A 490 5.37 -5.29 -25.45
C GLY A 490 4.00 -5.95 -25.61
N GLN A 491 3.30 -5.64 -26.71
CA GLN A 491 2.03 -6.27 -27.06
C GLN A 491 2.19 -7.77 -27.36
N LYS A 492 3.28 -8.16 -28.05
CA LYS A 492 3.63 -9.56 -28.24
C LYS A 492 3.94 -10.29 -26.93
N VAL A 493 4.55 -9.62 -25.94
CA VAL A 493 4.75 -10.21 -24.60
C VAL A 493 3.42 -10.46 -23.91
N ALA A 494 2.48 -9.48 -23.95
CA ALA A 494 1.14 -9.67 -23.40
C ALA A 494 0.38 -10.81 -24.10
N LEU A 495 0.58 -10.98 -25.40
CA LEU A 495 0.02 -12.09 -26.16
C LEU A 495 0.65 -13.44 -25.77
N ALA A 496 1.98 -13.52 -25.63
CA ALA A 496 2.66 -14.72 -25.16
C ALA A 496 2.13 -15.15 -23.79
N ARG A 497 1.90 -14.19 -22.88
CA ARG A 497 1.26 -14.40 -21.57
C ARG A 497 -0.13 -15.04 -21.70
N ALA A 498 -0.97 -14.51 -22.58
CA ALA A 498 -2.32 -15.04 -22.81
C ALA A 498 -2.32 -16.44 -23.42
N ILE A 499 -1.36 -16.74 -24.31
CA ILE A 499 -1.19 -18.06 -24.94
C ILE A 499 -0.64 -19.08 -23.94
N TYR A 500 0.37 -18.70 -23.14
CA TYR A 500 0.97 -19.56 -22.13
C TYR A 500 -0.04 -20.08 -21.10
N LYS A 501 -1.07 -19.28 -20.84
CA LYS A 501 -2.13 -19.56 -19.87
C LYS A 501 -3.15 -20.55 -20.44
N GLU A 502 -2.95 -21.82 -20.51
CA GLU A 502 -3.89 -22.89 -20.96
C GLU A 502 -5.39 -22.53 -20.82
N SER A 503 -5.83 -21.54 -21.60
CA SER A 503 -7.18 -21.01 -21.53
C SER A 503 -8.11 -21.72 -22.51
N GLU A 504 -9.38 -21.84 -22.16
CA GLU A 504 -10.46 -22.29 -23.05
C GLU A 504 -11.05 -21.12 -23.86
N LEU A 505 -10.92 -19.90 -23.33
CA LEU A 505 -11.33 -18.65 -23.99
C LEU A 505 -10.11 -17.74 -24.14
N LEU A 506 -9.91 -17.18 -25.35
CA LEU A 506 -8.92 -16.16 -25.65
C LEU A 506 -9.63 -14.85 -26.00
N VAL A 507 -9.35 -13.80 -25.25
CA VAL A 507 -9.90 -12.45 -25.49
C VAL A 507 -8.78 -11.51 -25.90
N LEU A 508 -8.94 -10.85 -27.03
CA LEU A 508 -7.95 -9.96 -27.61
C LEU A 508 -8.58 -8.60 -27.84
N ASP A 509 -8.23 -7.63 -26.99
CA ASP A 509 -8.73 -6.27 -27.06
C ASP A 509 -7.71 -5.39 -27.79
N GLU A 510 -7.95 -5.09 -29.04
CA GLU A 510 -7.08 -4.34 -29.96
C GLU A 510 -5.63 -4.83 -30.01
N PRO A 511 -5.39 -6.14 -30.26
CA PRO A 511 -4.08 -6.77 -30.12
C PRO A 511 -3.04 -6.27 -31.13
N THR A 512 -3.39 -5.42 -32.08
CA THR A 512 -2.52 -4.97 -33.18
C THR A 512 -2.39 -3.45 -33.27
N SER A 513 -2.85 -2.71 -32.24
CA SER A 513 -2.86 -1.22 -32.26
C SER A 513 -1.46 -0.61 -32.44
N ALA A 514 -0.41 -1.28 -32.00
CA ALA A 514 0.99 -0.85 -32.06
C ALA A 514 1.86 -1.68 -33.04
N MET A 515 1.25 -2.53 -33.88
CA MET A 515 1.97 -3.41 -34.82
C MET A 515 1.95 -2.85 -36.24
N ASP A 516 2.98 -3.21 -37.02
CA ASP A 516 3.00 -2.98 -38.46
C ASP A 516 2.04 -3.93 -39.19
N PRO A 517 1.63 -3.60 -40.44
CA PRO A 517 0.66 -4.41 -41.18
C PRO A 517 1.09 -5.86 -41.46
N ILE A 518 2.40 -6.13 -41.59
CA ILE A 518 2.93 -7.48 -41.85
C ILE A 518 2.85 -8.30 -40.56
N ALA A 519 3.26 -7.72 -39.43
CA ALA A 519 3.16 -8.36 -38.12
C ALA A 519 1.69 -8.61 -37.75
N GLU A 520 0.80 -7.69 -38.10
CA GLU A 520 -0.64 -7.83 -37.92
C GLU A 520 -1.20 -9.01 -38.71
N TYR A 521 -0.88 -9.12 -40.00
CA TYR A 521 -1.31 -10.23 -40.87
C TYR A 521 -0.80 -11.58 -40.35
N GLN A 522 0.48 -11.67 -39.99
CA GLN A 522 1.07 -12.87 -39.40
C GLN A 522 0.39 -13.26 -38.08
N LEU A 523 0.08 -12.29 -37.25
CA LEU A 523 -0.64 -12.51 -36.01
C LEU A 523 -2.01 -13.13 -36.27
N PHE A 524 -2.82 -12.53 -37.16
CA PHE A 524 -4.15 -13.05 -37.49
C PHE A 524 -4.12 -14.42 -38.15
N SER A 525 -3.15 -14.71 -39.03
CA SER A 525 -3.00 -16.04 -39.62
C SER A 525 -2.64 -17.11 -38.56
N ASN A 526 -1.81 -16.77 -37.58
CA ASN A 526 -1.50 -17.65 -36.45
C ASN A 526 -2.69 -17.83 -35.51
N MET A 527 -3.48 -16.78 -35.34
CA MET A 527 -4.65 -16.79 -34.45
C MET A 527 -5.80 -17.64 -34.98
N ALA A 528 -6.00 -17.71 -36.27
CA ALA A 528 -6.96 -18.64 -36.87
C ALA A 528 -6.67 -20.09 -36.43
N LYS A 529 -5.38 -20.50 -36.40
CA LYS A 529 -4.95 -21.80 -35.88
C LYS A 529 -5.13 -21.95 -34.36
N LEU A 530 -4.98 -20.86 -33.61
CA LEU A 530 -5.22 -20.86 -32.16
C LEU A 530 -6.70 -20.98 -31.82
N ALA A 531 -7.58 -20.46 -32.67
CA ALA A 531 -9.02 -20.49 -32.50
C ALA A 531 -9.67 -21.85 -32.76
N GLU A 532 -9.00 -22.78 -33.48
CA GLU A 532 -9.58 -24.09 -33.89
C GLU A 532 -10.10 -24.90 -32.68
N ASN A 533 -9.48 -24.77 -31.50
CA ASN A 533 -9.85 -25.55 -30.31
C ASN A 533 -10.22 -24.68 -29.08
N LYS A 534 -10.39 -23.37 -29.26
CA LYS A 534 -10.71 -22.42 -28.15
C LYS A 534 -11.85 -21.52 -28.58
N ALA A 535 -12.62 -21.03 -27.61
CA ALA A 535 -13.47 -19.87 -27.84
C ALA A 535 -12.57 -18.63 -28.02
N THR A 536 -12.87 -17.76 -28.99
CA THR A 536 -12.04 -16.59 -29.24
C THR A 536 -12.88 -15.34 -29.42
N ILE A 537 -12.51 -14.24 -28.77
CA ILE A 537 -13.13 -12.93 -28.92
C ILE A 537 -12.09 -11.95 -29.44
N PHE A 538 -12.37 -11.34 -30.59
CA PHE A 538 -11.56 -10.30 -31.20
C PHE A 538 -12.28 -8.97 -31.12
N ILE A 539 -11.76 -8.03 -30.36
CA ILE A 539 -12.24 -6.66 -30.31
C ILE A 539 -11.30 -5.83 -31.16
N SER A 540 -11.84 -5.21 -32.20
CA SER A 540 -11.01 -4.41 -33.09
C SER A 540 -11.80 -3.21 -33.65
N HIS A 541 -11.09 -2.10 -33.80
CA HIS A 541 -11.54 -0.98 -34.60
C HIS A 541 -11.24 -1.15 -36.10
N ARG A 542 -10.41 -2.16 -36.45
CA ARG A 542 -10.10 -2.51 -37.84
C ARG A 542 -11.00 -3.65 -38.29
N LEU A 543 -12.01 -3.34 -39.11
CA LEU A 543 -13.00 -4.34 -39.55
C LEU A 543 -12.41 -5.42 -40.45
N SER A 544 -11.27 -5.15 -41.12
CA SER A 544 -10.51 -6.15 -41.86
C SER A 544 -10.07 -7.33 -41.00
N SER A 545 -9.81 -7.11 -39.72
CA SER A 545 -9.36 -8.17 -38.80
C SER A 545 -10.50 -9.05 -38.29
N THR A 546 -11.72 -8.55 -38.27
CA THR A 546 -12.90 -9.30 -37.82
C THR A 546 -13.65 -10.02 -38.95
N LYS A 547 -13.30 -9.75 -40.21
CA LYS A 547 -13.92 -10.35 -41.39
C LYS A 547 -13.95 -11.90 -41.37
N ASN A 548 -12.90 -12.51 -40.84
CA ASN A 548 -12.73 -13.99 -40.82
C ASN A 548 -13.32 -14.63 -39.56
N CYS A 549 -13.98 -13.89 -38.68
CA CYS A 549 -14.64 -14.46 -37.51
C CYS A 549 -15.92 -15.20 -37.90
N ASN A 550 -16.23 -16.29 -37.20
CA ASN A 550 -17.44 -17.08 -37.44
C ASN A 550 -18.70 -16.24 -37.18
N LYS A 551 -18.63 -15.30 -36.26
CA LYS A 551 -19.73 -14.41 -35.89
C LYS A 551 -19.19 -13.03 -35.58
N ILE A 552 -19.92 -11.99 -35.98
CA ILE A 552 -19.61 -10.60 -35.64
C ILE A 552 -20.78 -10.03 -34.87
N ILE A 553 -20.49 -9.33 -33.77
CA ILE A 553 -21.44 -8.59 -32.97
C ILE A 553 -21.10 -7.10 -33.01
N VAL A 554 -22.12 -6.27 -33.20
CA VAL A 554 -21.98 -4.82 -33.32
C VAL A 554 -22.57 -4.15 -32.09
N PHE A 555 -21.72 -3.47 -31.32
CA PHE A 555 -22.12 -2.68 -30.17
C PHE A 555 -22.45 -1.24 -30.57
N SER A 556 -23.57 -0.74 -30.07
CA SER A 556 -23.96 0.68 -30.15
C SER A 556 -24.70 1.08 -28.89
N ASN A 557 -24.30 2.19 -28.27
CA ASN A 557 -24.95 2.78 -27.08
C ASN A 557 -25.22 1.78 -25.94
N GLY A 558 -24.31 0.82 -25.74
CA GLY A 558 -24.41 -0.17 -24.67
C GLY A 558 -25.26 -1.40 -25.01
N GLU A 559 -25.70 -1.56 -26.24
CA GLU A 559 -26.54 -2.68 -26.69
C GLU A 559 -25.87 -3.41 -27.87
N ILE A 560 -26.21 -4.69 -28.09
CA ILE A 560 -25.88 -5.43 -29.30
C ILE A 560 -26.99 -5.15 -30.32
N VAL A 561 -26.67 -4.33 -31.34
CA VAL A 561 -27.66 -3.91 -32.35
C VAL A 561 -27.68 -4.83 -33.56
N GLU A 562 -26.56 -5.47 -33.88
CA GLU A 562 -26.46 -6.41 -35.01
C GLU A 562 -25.60 -7.61 -34.61
N ASN A 563 -25.93 -8.78 -35.15
CA ASN A 563 -25.13 -9.97 -35.10
C ASN A 563 -25.31 -10.80 -36.38
N GLY A 564 -24.26 -11.48 -36.79
CA GLY A 564 -24.24 -12.33 -38.01
C GLY A 564 -22.84 -12.56 -38.52
N THR A 565 -22.73 -13.22 -39.70
CA THR A 565 -21.48 -13.34 -40.44
C THR A 565 -21.15 -12.05 -41.15
N HIS A 566 -19.92 -11.92 -41.65
CA HIS A 566 -19.49 -10.77 -42.45
C HIS A 566 -20.44 -10.50 -43.63
N GLU A 567 -20.77 -11.53 -44.39
CA GLU A 567 -21.62 -11.44 -45.60
C GLU A 567 -23.06 -11.05 -45.24
N GLU A 568 -23.65 -11.66 -44.18
CA GLU A 568 -24.98 -11.35 -43.71
C GLU A 568 -25.10 -9.86 -43.29
N LEU A 569 -24.09 -9.36 -42.56
CA LEU A 569 -24.08 -8.00 -42.08
C LEU A 569 -23.87 -6.96 -43.21
N LEU A 570 -23.06 -7.29 -44.20
CA LEU A 570 -22.92 -6.46 -45.39
C LEU A 570 -24.23 -6.37 -46.17
N ASN A 571 -24.96 -7.48 -46.31
CA ASN A 571 -26.23 -7.55 -47.01
C ASN A 571 -27.36 -6.80 -46.31
N LYS A 572 -27.32 -6.74 -44.95
CA LYS A 572 -28.27 -5.98 -44.14
C LYS A 572 -28.15 -4.47 -44.32
N LYS A 573 -27.02 -3.97 -44.80
CA LYS A 573 -26.72 -2.54 -45.01
C LYS A 573 -26.96 -1.69 -43.76
N GLY A 574 -26.75 -2.26 -42.58
CA GLY A 574 -26.90 -1.58 -41.28
C GLY A 574 -25.61 -0.91 -40.81
N LEU A 575 -25.47 -0.74 -39.50
CA LEU A 575 -24.33 -0.05 -38.87
C LEU A 575 -22.99 -0.70 -39.22
N TYR A 576 -22.94 -2.04 -39.28
CA TYR A 576 -21.71 -2.76 -39.70
C TYR A 576 -21.28 -2.37 -41.11
N TYR A 577 -22.22 -2.31 -42.06
CA TYR A 577 -21.96 -1.91 -43.42
C TYR A 577 -21.44 -0.47 -43.51
N GLU A 578 -22.05 0.45 -42.79
CA GLU A 578 -21.61 1.85 -42.74
C GLU A 578 -20.18 1.98 -42.24
N LEU A 579 -19.85 1.29 -41.14
CA LEU A 579 -18.52 1.28 -40.57
C LEU A 579 -17.49 0.67 -41.54
N PHE A 580 -17.86 -0.44 -42.20
CA PHE A 580 -16.97 -1.15 -43.13
C PHE A 580 -16.68 -0.32 -44.38
N ILE A 581 -17.71 0.27 -45.01
CA ILE A 581 -17.55 1.13 -46.18
C ILE A 581 -16.76 2.40 -45.87
N SER A 582 -16.98 2.98 -44.71
CA SER A 582 -16.22 4.16 -44.27
C SER A 582 -14.73 3.87 -44.17
N GLN A 583 -14.36 2.71 -43.60
CA GLN A 583 -12.96 2.27 -43.56
C GLN A 583 -12.41 1.91 -44.96
N ALA A 584 -13.17 1.21 -45.77
CA ALA A 584 -12.77 0.82 -47.13
C ALA A 584 -12.53 2.04 -48.04
N LYS A 585 -13.38 3.06 -47.97
CA LYS A 585 -13.20 4.34 -48.70
C LYS A 585 -11.90 5.05 -48.32
N TYR A 586 -11.52 5.03 -47.05
CA TYR A 586 -10.27 5.63 -46.61
C TYR A 586 -9.02 4.95 -47.19
N TYR A 587 -9.08 3.64 -47.42
CA TYR A 587 -7.97 2.89 -48.02
C TYR A 587 -7.97 3.04 -49.57
N LYS A 588 -9.14 3.09 -50.26
CA LYS A 588 -9.23 3.31 -51.71
C LYS A 588 -8.75 4.70 -52.13
N ASN A 589 -9.03 5.74 -51.34
CA ASN A 589 -8.60 7.10 -51.67
C ASN A 589 -7.10 7.35 -51.48
N LYS A 590 -6.34 6.40 -50.87
CA LYS A 590 -4.90 6.44 -50.76
C LYS A 590 -4.13 5.61 -51.82
N GLY A 591 -4.81 5.17 -52.89
CA GLY A 591 -4.15 4.50 -54.04
C GLY A 591 -3.70 3.05 -53.79
N ILE A 592 -4.20 2.40 -52.74
CA ILE A 592 -3.97 0.97 -52.54
C ILE A 592 -5.09 0.22 -53.23
N VAL A 593 -4.81 -0.32 -54.41
CA VAL A 593 -5.70 -1.24 -55.14
C VAL A 593 -5.77 -2.55 -54.34
N VAL A 594 -6.89 -2.76 -53.66
CA VAL A 594 -7.24 -4.10 -53.15
C VAL A 594 -7.91 -4.83 -54.30
N ASN A 595 -7.19 -5.73 -54.95
CA ASN A 595 -7.79 -6.72 -55.86
C ASN A 595 -8.76 -7.58 -55.04
N GLU A 596 -9.97 -7.76 -55.55
CA GLU A 596 -11.08 -8.56 -55.02
C GLU A 596 -10.73 -9.98 -54.66
#